data_2c8820f3cd93039d366a41292de8031a
#
_entry.id   2c8820f3cd93039d366a41292de8031a
#
_cell.length_a   1.000
_cell.length_b   1.000
_cell.length_c   1.000
_cell.angle_alpha   90.00
_cell.angle_beta   90.00
_cell.angle_gamma   90.00
#
_symmetry.space_group_name_H-M   'P 1'
#
loop_
_entity.id
_entity.type
_entity.pdbx_description
1 polymer ?
#
loop_
_entity_poly.entity_id
_entity_poly.type
_entity_poly.pdbx_seq_one_letter_code
_entity_poly.pdbx_strand_id
1 'polypeptide(L)'
;MSTLVNNEVTENTKPTGVAGAQKLGDDSVALVRSWLDRAEALHRKPDASSERLAGVLKDPEGPAFALGFVDRVARPEDLSVAGRNFRELSRNVPGFLPGVLTLLIKVGGFFAPIFPTLVVPIARWALKTLIGHLIIDASDTKLTRSLKRLTRKGDRLNINLLGEAVLGDAEADRRLAGVSTLIARPDVDYVSVKVSSVSSQLSMWAFEETVQRVVQRLVPLYQQAAATTPPTFINLDMEEFKDLDMTLEVFEGVYSHPSLKQYTGGIVLQAYLPEALAAMKRIQAFAADRLKRGGAPVKVRVVKGANLQMEQVDAAIHDWPLAVLPSKQESDTNYKRVLEYS
;
A
#
# COMPACT_ATOMS: atom_id res chain seq x y z
N MET A 1 22.85 -21.64 -17.09
CA MET A 1 22.73 -21.29 -18.50
C MET A 1 21.66 -20.23 -18.63
N SER A 2 22.11 -19.00 -18.76
CA SER A 2 21.26 -17.81 -18.83
C SER A 2 21.00 -17.51 -20.29
N THR A 3 19.76 -17.62 -20.73
CA THR A 3 19.33 -17.19 -22.07
C THR A 3 18.87 -15.75 -21.97
N LEU A 4 19.75 -14.84 -22.36
CA LEU A 4 19.42 -13.44 -22.62
C LEU A 4 18.42 -13.39 -23.78
N VAL A 5 17.20 -12.93 -23.52
CA VAL A 5 16.26 -12.56 -24.56
C VAL A 5 16.67 -11.18 -25.07
N ASN A 6 17.24 -11.14 -26.25
CA ASN A 6 17.43 -9.91 -27.02
C ASN A 6 16.05 -9.33 -27.34
N ASN A 7 15.69 -8.24 -26.67
CA ASN A 7 14.62 -7.38 -27.12
C ASN A 7 15.17 -6.45 -28.23
N GLU A 8 14.92 -6.80 -29.47
CA GLU A 8 14.93 -5.82 -30.56
C GLU A 8 13.84 -4.79 -30.28
N VAL A 9 14.27 -3.57 -29.99
CA VAL A 9 13.39 -2.41 -29.92
C VAL A 9 12.98 -2.08 -31.35
N THR A 10 11.86 -2.67 -31.81
CA THR A 10 11.17 -2.18 -32.98
C THR A 10 10.61 -0.79 -32.65
N GLU A 11 11.01 0.23 -33.42
CA GLU A 11 10.38 1.55 -33.41
C GLU A 11 8.89 1.40 -33.64
N ASN A 12 8.15 1.45 -32.55
CA ASN A 12 6.69 1.36 -32.56
C ASN A 12 6.14 2.75 -32.84
N THR A 13 5.83 3.03 -34.10
CA THR A 13 5.04 4.20 -34.52
C THR A 13 3.73 4.18 -33.73
N LYS A 14 3.57 5.10 -32.78
CA LYS A 14 2.35 5.23 -31.98
C LYS A 14 1.15 5.39 -32.89
N PRO A 15 0.12 4.54 -32.79
CA PRO A 15 -1.09 4.71 -33.57
C PRO A 15 -1.79 6.01 -33.18
N THR A 16 -1.88 6.94 -34.12
CA THR A 16 -2.55 8.22 -33.94
C THR A 16 -4.00 8.12 -34.47
N GLY A 17 -4.97 8.51 -33.62
CA GLY A 17 -6.39 8.57 -33.96
C GLY A 17 -7.26 7.52 -33.25
N VAL A 18 -8.59 7.64 -33.43
CA VAL A 18 -9.60 6.77 -32.79
C VAL A 18 -9.41 5.29 -33.13
N ALA A 19 -9.07 4.99 -34.40
CA ALA A 19 -8.81 3.62 -34.87
C ALA A 19 -7.55 3.01 -34.16
N GLY A 20 -6.52 3.82 -33.92
CA GLY A 20 -5.33 3.38 -33.20
C GLY A 20 -5.61 3.11 -31.73
N ALA A 21 -6.44 3.93 -31.10
CA ALA A 21 -6.86 3.72 -29.71
C ALA A 21 -7.71 2.45 -29.55
N GLN A 22 -8.61 2.17 -30.51
CA GLN A 22 -9.42 0.95 -30.51
C GLN A 22 -8.53 -0.29 -30.64
N LYS A 23 -7.60 -0.30 -31.61
CA LYS A 23 -6.66 -1.40 -31.80
C LYS A 23 -5.82 -1.67 -30.57
N LEU A 24 -5.30 -0.61 -29.92
CA LEU A 24 -4.54 -0.75 -28.66
C LEU A 24 -5.38 -1.35 -27.54
N GLY A 25 -6.68 -0.98 -27.49
CA GLY A 25 -7.64 -1.58 -26.55
C GLY A 25 -7.82 -3.09 -26.81
N ASP A 26 -8.04 -3.47 -28.05
CA ASP A 26 -8.24 -4.86 -28.45
C ASP A 26 -6.98 -5.71 -28.20
N ASP A 27 -5.81 -5.19 -28.56
CA ASP A 27 -4.52 -5.85 -28.31
C ASP A 27 -4.26 -6.03 -26.78
N SER A 28 -4.61 -5.03 -25.97
CA SER A 28 -4.49 -5.10 -24.52
C SER A 28 -5.43 -6.16 -23.92
N VAL A 29 -6.66 -6.26 -24.41
CA VAL A 29 -7.62 -7.30 -23.99
C VAL A 29 -7.12 -8.68 -24.39
N ALA A 30 -6.61 -8.85 -25.62
CA ALA A 30 -6.05 -10.11 -26.08
C ALA A 30 -4.84 -10.55 -25.22
N LEU A 31 -3.95 -9.62 -24.90
CA LEU A 31 -2.80 -9.86 -24.05
C LEU A 31 -3.22 -10.30 -22.62
N VAL A 32 -4.17 -9.59 -22.01
CA VAL A 32 -4.67 -9.95 -20.68
C VAL A 32 -5.33 -11.33 -20.68
N ARG A 33 -6.11 -11.65 -21.70
CA ARG A 33 -6.70 -13.01 -21.85
C ARG A 33 -5.62 -14.07 -21.92
N SER A 34 -4.56 -13.85 -22.73
CA SER A 34 -3.46 -14.81 -22.81
C SER A 34 -2.74 -15.02 -21.48
N TRP A 35 -2.62 -13.97 -20.65
CA TRP A 35 -2.07 -14.08 -19.31
C TRP A 35 -2.97 -14.86 -18.36
N LEU A 36 -4.29 -14.67 -18.44
CA LEU A 36 -5.25 -15.43 -17.64
C LEU A 36 -5.22 -16.91 -18.01
N ASP A 37 -5.24 -17.24 -19.31
CA ASP A 37 -5.16 -18.61 -19.79
C ASP A 37 -3.86 -19.31 -19.33
N ARG A 38 -2.73 -18.58 -19.39
CA ARG A 38 -1.45 -19.08 -18.87
C ARG A 38 -1.44 -19.25 -17.36
N ALA A 39 -2.09 -18.35 -16.63
CA ALA A 39 -2.21 -18.45 -15.18
C ALA A 39 -3.08 -19.65 -14.78
N GLU A 40 -4.17 -19.91 -15.49
CA GLU A 40 -5.01 -21.10 -15.32
C GLU A 40 -4.25 -22.39 -15.64
N ALA A 41 -3.50 -22.40 -16.75
CA ALA A 41 -2.69 -23.56 -17.15
C ALA A 41 -1.61 -23.94 -16.10
N LEU A 42 -1.13 -22.97 -15.33
CA LEU A 42 -0.20 -23.22 -14.23
C LEU A 42 -0.83 -23.97 -13.04
N HIS A 43 -2.13 -24.18 -13.03
CA HIS A 43 -2.90 -24.92 -12.00
C HIS A 43 -2.48 -24.58 -10.55
N ARG A 44 -2.04 -23.35 -10.31
CA ARG A 44 -1.75 -22.87 -8.96
C ARG A 44 -3.07 -22.65 -8.24
N LYS A 45 -3.46 -23.59 -7.39
CA LYS A 45 -4.59 -23.35 -6.49
C LYS A 45 -4.30 -22.07 -5.70
N PRO A 46 -5.24 -21.12 -5.66
CA PRO A 46 -5.13 -19.98 -4.75
C PRO A 46 -4.84 -20.51 -3.35
N ASP A 47 -4.01 -19.82 -2.59
CA ASP A 47 -3.88 -20.21 -1.20
C ASP A 47 -5.21 -19.97 -0.46
N ALA A 48 -5.45 -20.71 0.60
CA ALA A 48 -6.70 -20.65 1.36
C ALA A 48 -7.02 -19.24 1.89
N SER A 49 -6.01 -18.37 1.99
CA SER A 49 -6.14 -16.98 2.41
C SER A 49 -6.69 -16.10 1.30
N SER A 50 -6.18 -16.27 0.08
CA SER A 50 -6.66 -15.57 -1.11
C SER A 50 -8.10 -15.93 -1.43
N GLU A 51 -8.47 -17.22 -1.28
CA GLU A 51 -9.86 -17.68 -1.44
C GLU A 51 -10.80 -17.05 -0.40
N ARG A 52 -10.36 -16.94 0.86
CA ARG A 52 -11.16 -16.30 1.92
C ARG A 52 -11.33 -14.81 1.67
N LEU A 53 -10.26 -14.12 1.30
CA LEU A 53 -10.34 -12.69 0.95
C LEU A 53 -11.26 -12.46 -0.24
N ALA A 54 -11.14 -13.28 -1.28
CA ALA A 54 -12.06 -13.25 -2.42
C ALA A 54 -13.51 -13.51 -1.99
N GLY A 55 -13.74 -14.41 -1.04
CA GLY A 55 -15.05 -14.67 -0.43
C GLY A 55 -15.60 -13.42 0.27
N VAL A 56 -14.79 -12.73 1.09
CA VAL A 56 -15.17 -11.48 1.74
C VAL A 56 -15.59 -10.43 0.72
N LEU A 57 -14.81 -10.26 -0.36
CA LEU A 57 -15.06 -9.22 -1.36
C LEU A 57 -16.24 -9.53 -2.30
N LYS A 58 -16.56 -10.81 -2.49
CA LYS A 58 -17.69 -11.26 -3.33
C LYS A 58 -19.03 -11.21 -2.62
N ASP A 59 -19.03 -11.34 -1.30
CA ASP A 59 -20.25 -11.26 -0.50
C ASP A 59 -20.61 -9.79 -0.23
N PRO A 60 -21.83 -9.35 -0.55
CA PRO A 60 -22.24 -7.95 -0.32
C PRO A 60 -22.08 -7.48 1.13
N GLU A 61 -22.30 -8.37 2.10
CA GLU A 61 -22.14 -8.07 3.52
C GLU A 61 -20.75 -8.35 4.07
N GLY A 62 -19.89 -8.97 3.27
CA GLY A 62 -18.55 -9.40 3.65
C GLY A 62 -17.64 -8.26 4.13
N PRO A 63 -17.45 -7.19 3.34
CA PRO A 63 -16.63 -6.04 3.74
C PRO A 63 -17.16 -5.34 5.00
N ALA A 64 -18.47 -5.13 5.09
CA ALA A 64 -19.11 -4.49 6.24
C ALA A 64 -18.91 -5.31 7.51
N PHE A 65 -19.07 -6.64 7.42
CA PHE A 65 -18.82 -7.55 8.54
C PHE A 65 -17.35 -7.53 8.97
N ALA A 66 -16.40 -7.60 8.04
CA ALA A 66 -14.98 -7.60 8.34
C ALA A 66 -14.54 -6.29 9.02
N LEU A 67 -14.93 -5.14 8.48
CA LEU A 67 -14.67 -3.82 9.07
C LEU A 67 -15.35 -3.67 10.43
N GLY A 68 -16.63 -4.05 10.52
CA GLY A 68 -17.37 -4.02 11.78
C GLY A 68 -16.72 -4.90 12.86
N PHE A 69 -16.14 -6.05 12.49
CA PHE A 69 -15.40 -6.87 13.44
C PHE A 69 -14.13 -6.20 13.92
N VAL A 70 -13.35 -5.60 13.02
CA VAL A 70 -12.12 -4.89 13.37
C VAL A 70 -12.44 -3.72 14.29
N ASP A 71 -13.37 -2.85 13.93
CA ASP A 71 -13.63 -1.60 14.65
C ASP A 71 -14.39 -1.82 15.96
N ARG A 72 -15.33 -2.77 15.99
CA ARG A 72 -16.26 -2.91 17.13
C ARG A 72 -15.87 -4.04 18.08
N VAL A 73 -15.02 -5.01 17.64
CA VAL A 73 -14.63 -6.17 18.47
C VAL A 73 -13.12 -6.21 18.72
N ALA A 74 -12.30 -5.96 17.67
CA ALA A 74 -10.85 -6.06 17.81
C ALA A 74 -10.21 -4.84 18.45
N ARG A 75 -10.64 -3.62 18.08
CA ARG A 75 -10.08 -2.35 18.56
C ARG A 75 -10.44 -1.96 20.00
N PRO A 76 -11.72 -2.08 20.46
CA PRO A 76 -12.07 -1.60 21.79
C PRO A 76 -11.23 -2.25 22.90
N GLU A 77 -10.66 -1.46 23.78
CA GLU A 77 -9.90 -1.96 24.96
C GLU A 77 -10.82 -2.62 25.97
N ASP A 78 -12.01 -2.05 26.21
CA ASP A 78 -13.03 -2.61 27.10
C ASP A 78 -13.64 -3.89 26.49
N LEU A 79 -13.34 -5.02 27.13
CA LEU A 79 -13.82 -6.33 26.70
C LEU A 79 -15.35 -6.46 26.83
N SER A 80 -15.99 -5.75 27.74
CA SER A 80 -17.44 -5.78 27.90
C SER A 80 -18.13 -5.09 26.73
N VAL A 81 -17.57 -3.95 26.29
CA VAL A 81 -18.02 -3.24 25.08
C VAL A 81 -17.82 -4.13 23.85
N ALA A 82 -16.63 -4.68 23.68
CA ALA A 82 -16.31 -5.58 22.58
C ALA A 82 -17.23 -6.81 22.55
N GLY A 83 -17.56 -7.37 23.71
CA GLY A 83 -18.47 -8.53 23.83
C GLY A 83 -19.91 -8.20 23.40
N ARG A 84 -20.45 -7.05 23.80
CA ARG A 84 -21.76 -6.56 23.34
C ARG A 84 -21.78 -6.34 21.83
N ASN A 85 -20.78 -5.69 21.32
CA ASN A 85 -20.63 -5.45 19.88
C ASN A 85 -20.51 -6.74 19.08
N PHE A 86 -19.79 -7.74 19.62
CA PHE A 86 -19.65 -9.05 18.97
C PHE A 86 -21.00 -9.76 18.90
N ARG A 87 -21.83 -9.66 19.94
CA ARG A 87 -23.18 -10.21 19.93
C ARG A 87 -24.05 -9.57 18.84
N GLU A 88 -23.98 -8.27 18.64
CA GLU A 88 -24.71 -7.60 17.56
C GLU A 88 -24.22 -8.06 16.19
N LEU A 89 -22.92 -8.06 15.97
CA LEU A 89 -22.31 -8.44 14.71
C LEU A 89 -22.60 -9.92 14.36
N SER A 90 -22.67 -10.80 15.36
CA SER A 90 -22.95 -12.23 15.17
C SER A 90 -24.37 -12.56 14.72
N ARG A 91 -25.30 -11.58 14.72
CA ARG A 91 -26.65 -11.76 14.19
C ARG A 91 -26.69 -11.85 12.67
N ASN A 92 -25.82 -11.07 12.01
CA ASN A 92 -25.73 -10.99 10.56
C ASN A 92 -24.37 -11.50 10.08
N VAL A 93 -24.20 -12.83 10.08
CA VAL A 93 -22.98 -13.47 9.62
C VAL A 93 -23.05 -13.69 8.12
N PRO A 94 -22.07 -13.19 7.32
CA PRO A 94 -22.07 -13.35 5.86
C PRO A 94 -22.06 -14.79 5.39
N GLY A 95 -22.65 -15.02 4.21
CA GLY A 95 -22.82 -16.37 3.64
C GLY A 95 -21.55 -17.03 3.12
N PHE A 96 -20.48 -16.26 2.91
CA PHE A 96 -19.18 -16.80 2.44
C PHE A 96 -18.44 -17.63 3.51
N LEU A 97 -18.83 -17.48 4.78
CA LEU A 97 -18.16 -18.21 5.87
C LEU A 97 -18.62 -19.67 5.93
N PRO A 98 -17.70 -20.64 6.13
CA PRO A 98 -18.05 -22.03 6.32
C PRO A 98 -19.04 -22.19 7.48
N GLY A 99 -20.00 -23.10 7.32
CA GLY A 99 -21.08 -23.29 8.31
C GLY A 99 -20.61 -23.54 9.75
N VAL A 100 -19.48 -24.24 9.93
CA VAL A 100 -18.86 -24.44 11.26
C VAL A 100 -18.39 -23.10 11.84
N LEU A 101 -17.78 -22.22 11.04
CA LEU A 101 -17.32 -20.92 11.51
C LEU A 101 -18.51 -20.00 11.81
N THR A 102 -19.55 -20.04 10.98
CA THR A 102 -20.82 -19.34 11.23
C THR A 102 -21.42 -19.75 12.56
N LEU A 103 -21.47 -21.04 12.85
CA LEU A 103 -21.97 -21.57 14.14
C LEU A 103 -21.10 -21.07 15.31
N LEU A 104 -19.77 -21.13 15.18
CA LEU A 104 -18.86 -20.64 16.22
C LEU A 104 -19.00 -19.13 16.48
N ILE A 105 -19.20 -18.34 15.44
CA ILE A 105 -19.45 -16.89 15.56
C ILE A 105 -20.77 -16.62 16.28
N LYS A 106 -21.84 -17.33 15.92
CA LYS A 106 -23.15 -17.18 16.58
C LYS A 106 -23.13 -17.61 18.04
N VAL A 107 -22.54 -18.75 18.35
CA VAL A 107 -22.38 -19.24 19.73
C VAL A 107 -21.47 -18.31 20.53
N GLY A 108 -20.32 -17.92 19.96
CA GLY A 108 -19.41 -16.97 20.58
C GLY A 108 -20.07 -15.63 20.86
N GLY A 109 -20.81 -15.07 19.89
CA GLY A 109 -21.55 -13.85 20.04
C GLY A 109 -22.64 -13.91 21.12
N PHE A 110 -23.30 -15.06 21.29
CA PHE A 110 -24.26 -15.27 22.37
C PHE A 110 -23.59 -15.20 23.75
N PHE A 111 -22.43 -15.83 23.92
CA PHE A 111 -21.72 -15.88 25.21
C PHE A 111 -20.80 -14.68 25.47
N ALA A 112 -20.46 -13.89 24.44
CA ALA A 112 -19.51 -12.77 24.57
C ALA A 112 -19.89 -11.71 25.62
N PRO A 113 -21.16 -11.29 25.79
CA PRO A 113 -21.52 -10.35 26.85
C PRO A 113 -21.46 -10.96 28.26
N ILE A 114 -21.61 -12.28 28.36
CA ILE A 114 -21.61 -13.01 29.66
C ILE A 114 -20.17 -13.31 30.09
N PHE A 115 -19.33 -13.73 29.17
CA PHE A 115 -17.93 -14.11 29.39
C PHE A 115 -16.97 -13.33 28.47
N PRO A 116 -16.94 -11.98 28.51
CA PRO A 116 -16.17 -11.17 27.57
C PRO A 116 -14.68 -11.44 27.66
N THR A 117 -14.14 -11.70 28.86
CA THR A 117 -12.72 -11.99 29.12
C THR A 117 -12.23 -13.29 28.48
N LEU A 118 -13.13 -14.23 28.22
CA LEU A 118 -12.80 -15.50 27.55
C LEU A 118 -13.08 -15.43 26.05
N VAL A 119 -14.26 -14.97 25.66
CA VAL A 119 -14.75 -15.04 24.29
C VAL A 119 -14.07 -14.02 23.38
N VAL A 120 -13.90 -12.77 23.84
CA VAL A 120 -13.33 -11.70 23.01
C VAL A 120 -11.87 -11.98 22.63
N PRO A 121 -10.96 -12.41 23.53
CA PRO A 121 -9.61 -12.79 23.12
C PRO A 121 -9.56 -13.96 22.12
N ILE A 122 -10.45 -14.96 22.26
CA ILE A 122 -10.55 -16.08 21.31
C ILE A 122 -11.02 -15.55 19.93
N ALA A 123 -12.03 -14.69 19.90
CA ALA A 123 -12.52 -14.10 18.66
C ALA A 123 -11.44 -13.23 17.98
N ARG A 124 -10.69 -12.43 18.73
CA ARG A 124 -9.55 -11.66 18.24
C ARG A 124 -8.44 -12.54 17.71
N TRP A 125 -8.12 -13.62 18.39
CA TRP A 125 -7.14 -14.61 17.93
C TRP A 125 -7.58 -15.27 16.62
N ALA A 126 -8.84 -15.68 16.52
CA ALA A 126 -9.39 -16.27 15.31
C ALA A 126 -9.34 -15.30 14.13
N LEU A 127 -9.69 -14.02 14.33
CA LEU A 127 -9.55 -12.98 13.31
C LEU A 127 -8.08 -12.81 12.90
N LYS A 128 -7.17 -12.66 13.88
CA LYS A 128 -5.75 -12.55 13.60
C LYS A 128 -5.21 -13.71 12.78
N THR A 129 -5.75 -14.91 12.99
CA THR A 129 -5.38 -16.11 12.20
C THR A 129 -5.95 -16.03 10.78
N LEU A 130 -7.16 -15.49 10.61
CA LEU A 130 -7.80 -15.30 9.29
C LEU A 130 -7.10 -14.27 8.43
N ILE A 131 -6.69 -13.14 9.01
CA ILE A 131 -6.02 -12.04 8.29
C ILE A 131 -4.50 -12.01 8.44
N GLY A 132 -3.94 -12.91 9.23
CA GLY A 132 -2.51 -12.94 9.59
C GLY A 132 -1.54 -13.22 8.44
N HIS A 133 -2.06 -13.44 7.23
CA HIS A 133 -1.27 -13.45 5.99
C HIS A 133 -1.10 -12.05 5.38
N LEU A 134 -1.97 -11.09 5.76
CA LEU A 134 -1.92 -9.69 5.30
C LEU A 134 -1.19 -8.81 6.31
N ILE A 135 -1.35 -9.10 7.62
CA ILE A 135 -0.75 -8.35 8.72
C ILE A 135 0.18 -9.27 9.49
N ILE A 136 1.47 -8.93 9.49
CA ILE A 136 2.52 -9.71 10.13
C ILE A 136 2.90 -9.05 11.45
N ASP A 137 3.12 -9.86 12.48
CA ASP A 137 3.65 -9.39 13.74
C ASP A 137 5.12 -8.96 13.54
N ALA A 138 5.40 -7.69 13.80
CA ALA A 138 6.71 -7.09 13.57
C ALA A 138 7.76 -7.43 14.66
N SER A 139 7.41 -8.25 15.66
CA SER A 139 8.40 -8.75 16.64
C SER A 139 9.44 -9.63 15.94
N ASP A 140 10.71 -9.47 16.28
CA ASP A 140 11.85 -10.04 15.53
C ASP A 140 11.72 -11.51 15.15
N THR A 141 11.42 -12.38 16.10
CA THR A 141 11.32 -13.83 15.86
C THR A 141 10.14 -14.22 14.99
N LYS A 142 9.00 -13.52 15.14
CA LYS A 142 7.80 -13.79 14.35
C LYS A 142 7.92 -13.22 12.94
N LEU A 143 8.52 -12.04 12.80
CA LEU A 143 8.78 -11.43 11.52
C LEU A 143 9.69 -12.32 10.67
N THR A 144 10.86 -12.74 11.18
CA THR A 144 11.77 -13.65 10.46
C THR A 144 11.07 -14.93 9.97
N ARG A 145 10.24 -15.55 10.84
CA ARG A 145 9.50 -16.77 10.44
C ARG A 145 8.49 -16.49 9.34
N SER A 146 7.80 -15.35 9.43
CA SER A 146 6.79 -14.95 8.44
C SER A 146 7.45 -14.60 7.10
N LEU A 147 8.54 -13.83 7.09
CA LEU A 147 9.29 -13.50 5.90
C LEU A 147 9.81 -14.76 5.20
N LYS A 148 10.47 -15.67 5.92
CA LYS A 148 10.92 -16.96 5.37
C LYS A 148 9.81 -17.79 4.74
N ARG A 149 8.59 -17.74 5.31
CA ARG A 149 7.44 -18.44 4.75
C ARG A 149 6.96 -17.81 3.45
N LEU A 150 6.85 -16.48 3.42
CA LEU A 150 6.32 -15.75 2.28
C LEU A 150 7.29 -15.74 1.10
N THR A 151 8.60 -15.60 1.35
CA THR A 151 9.63 -15.58 0.30
C THR A 151 9.96 -16.96 -0.28
N ARG A 152 9.41 -18.06 0.26
CA ARG A 152 9.66 -19.42 -0.27
C ARG A 152 9.38 -19.60 -1.76
N LYS A 153 8.48 -18.79 -2.30
CA LYS A 153 8.07 -18.86 -3.73
C LYS A 153 8.90 -17.93 -4.62
N GLY A 154 9.92 -17.26 -4.07
CA GLY A 154 10.73 -16.29 -4.78
C GLY A 154 10.12 -14.87 -4.82
N ASP A 155 9.07 -14.63 -4.05
CA ASP A 155 8.44 -13.31 -3.97
C ASP A 155 9.35 -12.33 -3.21
N ARG A 156 9.49 -11.11 -3.73
CA ARG A 156 10.11 -9.99 -3.03
C ARG A 156 9.05 -9.21 -2.27
N LEU A 157 9.27 -8.99 -0.99
CA LEU A 157 8.29 -8.39 -0.10
C LEU A 157 8.61 -6.92 0.17
N ASN A 158 7.62 -6.06 -0.01
CA ASN A 158 7.66 -4.70 0.50
C ASN A 158 7.10 -4.69 1.93
N ILE A 159 7.90 -4.28 2.89
CA ILE A 159 7.50 -4.22 4.30
C ILE A 159 7.08 -2.80 4.64
N ASN A 160 5.84 -2.65 5.04
CA ASN A 160 5.29 -1.38 5.48
C ASN A 160 4.88 -1.48 6.96
N LEU A 161 5.40 -0.62 7.82
CA LEU A 161 4.91 -0.48 9.19
C LEU A 161 3.54 0.19 9.14
N LEU A 162 2.51 -0.55 9.55
CA LEU A 162 1.17 0.00 9.65
C LEU A 162 1.15 1.15 10.66
N GLY A 163 0.53 2.24 10.27
CA GLY A 163 0.35 3.42 11.10
C GLY A 163 -0.31 4.53 10.30
N GLU A 164 -1.13 5.30 10.99
CA GLU A 164 -1.76 6.52 10.50
C GLU A 164 -0.79 7.71 10.65
N ALA A 165 -1.20 8.87 10.17
CA ALA A 165 -0.48 10.13 10.36
C ALA A 165 -0.22 10.37 11.85
N VAL A 166 0.99 10.83 12.19
CA VAL A 166 1.39 11.07 13.57
C VAL A 166 1.11 12.52 13.96
N LEU A 167 0.59 12.70 15.17
CA LEU A 167 0.26 14.04 15.70
C LEU A 167 1.42 14.69 16.45
N GLY A 168 2.38 13.90 16.94
CA GLY A 168 3.48 14.40 17.77
C GLY A 168 4.84 13.82 17.41
N ASP A 169 5.90 14.58 17.74
CA ASP A 169 7.28 14.23 17.40
C ASP A 169 7.75 12.93 18.04
N ALA A 170 7.37 12.67 19.29
CA ALA A 170 7.74 11.43 19.97
C ALA A 170 7.21 10.17 19.26
N GLU A 171 6.01 10.23 18.65
CA GLU A 171 5.49 9.12 17.85
C GLU A 171 6.19 9.06 16.50
N ALA A 172 6.43 10.21 15.86
CA ALA A 172 7.19 10.30 14.62
C ALA A 172 8.60 9.67 14.78
N ASP A 173 9.28 9.97 15.89
CA ASP A 173 10.60 9.42 16.20
C ASP A 173 10.54 7.89 16.42
N ARG A 174 9.54 7.40 17.15
CA ARG A 174 9.33 5.95 17.32
C ARG A 174 9.09 5.25 15.99
N ARG A 175 8.29 5.84 15.09
CA ARG A 175 8.02 5.29 13.75
C ARG A 175 9.28 5.27 12.89
N LEU A 176 10.03 6.38 12.89
CA LEU A 176 11.29 6.47 12.16
C LEU A 176 12.31 5.44 12.68
N ALA A 177 12.44 5.28 13.99
CA ALA A 177 13.27 4.26 14.61
C ALA A 177 12.83 2.84 14.26
N GLY A 178 11.51 2.59 14.18
CA GLY A 178 10.96 1.31 13.73
C GLY A 178 11.34 0.98 12.28
N VAL A 179 11.26 1.95 11.37
CA VAL A 179 11.71 1.77 9.97
C VAL A 179 13.22 1.55 9.91
N SER A 180 14.01 2.32 10.68
CA SER A 180 15.47 2.12 10.79
C SER A 180 15.81 0.70 11.27
N THR A 181 15.09 0.17 12.24
CA THR A 181 15.25 -1.21 12.71
C THR A 181 14.92 -2.23 11.62
N LEU A 182 13.88 -2.00 10.79
CA LEU A 182 13.59 -2.87 9.66
C LEU A 182 14.70 -2.85 8.60
N ILE A 183 15.24 -1.67 8.28
CA ILE A 183 16.34 -1.51 7.32
C ILE A 183 17.61 -2.22 7.80
N ALA A 184 17.87 -2.23 9.11
CA ALA A 184 19.03 -2.92 9.68
C ALA A 184 18.95 -4.46 9.60
N ARG A 185 17.80 -5.02 9.26
CA ARG A 185 17.59 -6.47 9.19
C ARG A 185 18.11 -7.05 7.87
N PRO A 186 18.87 -8.16 7.92
CA PRO A 186 19.40 -8.79 6.71
C PRO A 186 18.33 -9.53 5.88
N ASP A 187 17.14 -9.77 6.45
CA ASP A 187 16.00 -10.43 5.79
C ASP A 187 14.96 -9.45 5.23
N VAL A 188 15.27 -8.13 5.24
CA VAL A 188 14.45 -7.06 4.70
C VAL A 188 15.24 -6.27 3.66
N ASP A 189 14.78 -6.28 2.41
CA ASP A 189 15.45 -5.58 1.31
C ASP A 189 14.56 -4.52 0.63
N TYR A 190 13.33 -4.35 1.10
CA TYR A 190 12.38 -3.39 0.55
C TYR A 190 11.39 -2.92 1.61
N VAL A 191 11.36 -1.61 1.86
CA VAL A 191 10.44 -0.96 2.83
C VAL A 191 9.67 0.18 2.17
N SER A 192 8.47 0.47 2.69
CA SER A 192 7.72 1.69 2.38
C SER A 192 7.71 2.63 3.57
N VAL A 193 7.80 3.93 3.27
CA VAL A 193 7.76 5.03 4.24
C VAL A 193 6.76 6.07 3.77
N LYS A 194 6.03 6.69 4.70
CA LYS A 194 5.10 7.78 4.45
C LYS A 194 5.61 9.03 5.15
N VAL A 195 5.53 10.19 4.49
CA VAL A 195 5.91 11.48 5.09
C VAL A 195 5.12 11.72 6.37
N SER A 196 3.81 11.51 6.33
CA SER A 196 2.88 11.69 7.45
C SER A 196 3.12 10.77 8.64
N SER A 197 3.78 9.63 8.46
CA SER A 197 4.09 8.69 9.55
C SER A 197 5.43 8.94 10.25
N VAL A 198 6.34 9.68 9.61
CA VAL A 198 7.70 9.92 10.13
C VAL A 198 7.99 11.39 10.45
N SER A 199 7.03 12.26 10.23
CA SER A 199 7.10 13.67 10.61
C SER A 199 5.72 14.13 11.07
N SER A 200 5.69 14.80 12.22
CA SER A 200 4.47 15.42 12.74
C SER A 200 4.25 16.81 12.13
N GLN A 201 3.04 17.34 12.30
CA GLN A 201 2.68 18.72 12.00
C GLN A 201 3.13 19.17 10.60
N LEU A 202 2.71 18.44 9.57
CA LEU A 202 2.94 18.83 8.18
C LEU A 202 2.13 20.09 7.88
N SER A 203 2.79 21.22 7.77
CA SER A 203 2.14 22.52 7.58
C SER A 203 2.27 22.96 6.13
N MET A 204 1.13 23.14 5.44
CA MET A 204 1.09 23.71 4.09
C MET A 204 1.33 25.24 4.10
N TRP A 205 1.13 25.90 5.25
CA TRP A 205 1.42 27.33 5.43
C TRP A 205 2.93 27.62 5.56
N ALA A 206 3.69 26.65 6.08
CA ALA A 206 5.14 26.69 6.19
C ALA A 206 5.74 25.59 5.30
N PHE A 207 5.35 25.55 4.03
CA PHE A 207 5.61 24.45 3.11
C PHE A 207 7.11 24.15 2.96
N GLU A 208 7.90 25.14 2.57
CA GLU A 208 9.33 24.96 2.33
C GLU A 208 10.09 24.54 3.60
N GLU A 209 9.74 25.12 4.74
CA GLU A 209 10.33 24.79 6.05
C GLU A 209 9.96 23.36 6.47
N THR A 210 8.73 22.96 6.22
CA THR A 210 8.26 21.59 6.47
C THR A 210 8.99 20.60 5.58
N VAL A 211 9.11 20.88 4.28
CA VAL A 211 9.88 20.03 3.34
C VAL A 211 11.31 19.87 3.81
N GLN A 212 12.01 20.97 4.14
CA GLN A 212 13.39 20.92 4.63
C GLN A 212 13.53 20.08 5.89
N ARG A 213 12.63 20.24 6.86
CA ARG A 213 12.60 19.44 8.08
C ARG A 213 12.42 17.95 7.80
N VAL A 214 11.48 17.60 6.91
CA VAL A 214 11.23 16.19 6.54
C VAL A 214 12.43 15.60 5.81
N VAL A 215 13.03 16.33 4.86
CA VAL A 215 14.24 15.90 4.16
C VAL A 215 15.39 15.63 5.13
N GLN A 216 15.62 16.54 6.10
CA GLN A 216 16.66 16.36 7.13
C GLN A 216 16.42 15.11 7.98
N ARG A 217 15.17 14.75 8.25
CA ARG A 217 14.83 13.52 8.99
C ARG A 217 15.01 12.26 8.15
N LEU A 218 14.68 12.31 6.86
CA LEU A 218 14.72 11.15 5.97
C LEU A 218 16.11 10.85 5.42
N VAL A 219 16.95 11.85 5.16
CA VAL A 219 18.30 11.64 4.58
C VAL A 219 19.11 10.62 5.38
N PRO A 220 19.21 10.65 6.72
CA PRO A 220 19.94 9.61 7.47
C PRO A 220 19.37 8.21 7.29
N LEU A 221 18.02 8.07 7.20
CA LEU A 221 17.37 6.79 6.96
C LEU A 221 17.73 6.22 5.58
N TYR A 222 17.74 7.07 4.54
CA TYR A 222 18.12 6.68 3.20
C TYR A 222 19.61 6.37 3.07
N GLN A 223 20.46 7.07 3.82
CA GLN A 223 21.89 6.76 3.92
C GLN A 223 22.11 5.37 4.56
N GLN A 224 21.39 5.07 5.63
CA GLN A 224 21.40 3.73 6.22
C GLN A 224 20.99 2.66 5.21
N ALA A 225 19.91 2.87 4.48
CA ALA A 225 19.44 1.95 3.46
C ALA A 225 20.44 1.76 2.30
N ALA A 226 21.11 2.83 1.89
CA ALA A 226 22.17 2.78 0.88
C ALA A 226 23.40 2.01 1.33
N ALA A 227 23.67 1.95 2.62
CA ALA A 227 24.82 1.27 3.22
C ALA A 227 24.61 -0.24 3.45
N THR A 228 23.38 -0.76 3.35
CA THR A 228 23.12 -2.21 3.46
C THR A 228 23.65 -2.97 2.24
N THR A 229 23.85 -4.28 2.38
CA THR A 229 24.35 -5.13 1.28
C THR A 229 23.42 -6.34 1.10
N PRO A 230 22.64 -6.41 0.00
CA PRO A 230 22.41 -5.35 -1.00
C PRO A 230 21.72 -4.13 -0.40
N PRO A 231 21.76 -2.95 -1.06
CA PRO A 231 21.05 -1.77 -0.58
C PRO A 231 19.55 -2.02 -0.44
N THR A 232 19.01 -1.66 0.72
CA THR A 232 17.56 -1.77 0.99
C THR A 232 16.82 -0.72 0.17
N PHE A 233 15.84 -1.14 -0.62
CA PHE A 233 15.04 -0.23 -1.42
C PHE A 233 13.98 0.46 -0.55
N ILE A 234 13.94 1.78 -0.57
CA ILE A 234 12.87 2.57 0.08
C ILE A 234 11.91 3.09 -0.97
N ASN A 235 10.63 2.88 -0.75
CA ASN A 235 9.56 3.47 -1.52
C ASN A 235 8.86 4.53 -0.67
N LEU A 236 8.78 5.76 -1.17
CA LEU A 236 8.04 6.84 -0.53
C LEU A 236 6.58 6.72 -0.96
N ASP A 237 5.74 6.30 -0.03
CA ASP A 237 4.31 6.13 -0.27
C ASP A 237 3.59 7.49 -0.15
N MET A 238 2.60 7.70 -1.00
CA MET A 238 1.69 8.85 -0.95
C MET A 238 0.30 8.36 -0.54
N GLU A 239 -0.38 9.10 0.30
CA GLU A 239 -1.70 8.73 0.81
C GLU A 239 -2.77 9.74 0.42
N GLU A 240 -2.74 10.95 0.96
CA GLU A 240 -3.78 11.95 0.79
C GLU A 240 -3.40 12.96 -0.30
N PHE A 241 -4.42 13.49 -0.98
CA PHE A 241 -4.23 14.52 -2.02
C PHE A 241 -3.43 15.72 -1.51
N LYS A 242 -3.74 16.19 -0.30
CA LYS A 242 -3.07 17.34 0.31
C LYS A 242 -1.55 17.17 0.48
N ASP A 243 -1.08 15.91 0.51
CA ASP A 243 0.34 15.60 0.71
C ASP A 243 1.09 15.40 -0.64
N LEU A 244 0.42 15.54 -1.78
CA LEU A 244 1.01 15.28 -3.10
C LEU A 244 2.27 16.13 -3.34
N ASP A 245 2.11 17.45 -3.30
CA ASP A 245 3.21 18.37 -3.59
C ASP A 245 4.35 18.25 -2.57
N MET A 246 4.00 18.11 -1.29
CA MET A 246 4.99 17.88 -0.23
C MET A 246 5.78 16.58 -0.44
N THR A 247 5.10 15.50 -0.82
CA THR A 247 5.75 14.21 -1.08
C THR A 247 6.70 14.30 -2.27
N LEU A 248 6.32 15.03 -3.33
CA LEU A 248 7.17 15.28 -4.50
C LEU A 248 8.42 16.10 -4.13
N GLU A 249 8.26 17.21 -3.41
CA GLU A 249 9.37 18.05 -2.97
C GLU A 249 10.32 17.31 -2.02
N VAL A 250 9.77 16.55 -1.07
CA VAL A 250 10.57 15.72 -0.17
C VAL A 250 11.35 14.65 -0.94
N PHE A 251 10.71 14.00 -1.91
CA PHE A 251 11.38 13.02 -2.77
C PHE A 251 12.55 13.65 -3.52
N GLU A 252 12.32 14.76 -4.21
CA GLU A 252 13.37 15.47 -4.94
C GLU A 252 14.49 15.97 -4.00
N GLY A 253 14.14 16.49 -2.83
CA GLY A 253 15.08 16.94 -1.81
C GLY A 253 15.99 15.84 -1.30
N VAL A 254 15.42 14.68 -0.93
CA VAL A 254 16.17 13.50 -0.47
C VAL A 254 17.12 13.00 -1.56
N TYR A 255 16.60 12.81 -2.79
CA TYR A 255 17.41 12.27 -3.89
C TYR A 255 18.39 13.29 -4.49
N SER A 256 18.27 14.58 -4.17
CA SER A 256 19.27 15.60 -4.51
C SER A 256 20.45 15.64 -3.54
N HIS A 257 20.35 14.94 -2.39
CA HIS A 257 21.44 14.90 -1.43
C HIS A 257 22.68 14.19 -2.02
N PRO A 258 23.90 14.76 -1.92
CA PRO A 258 25.09 14.24 -2.59
C PRO A 258 25.43 12.80 -2.20
N SER A 259 25.24 12.41 -0.93
CA SER A 259 25.51 11.03 -0.46
C SER A 259 24.58 9.96 -1.04
N LEU A 260 23.43 10.37 -1.60
CA LEU A 260 22.43 9.48 -2.18
C LEU A 260 22.47 9.45 -3.71
N LYS A 261 23.52 10.05 -4.31
CA LYS A 261 23.68 10.13 -5.77
C LYS A 261 23.56 8.76 -6.45
N GLN A 262 24.10 7.70 -5.87
CA GLN A 262 24.10 6.34 -6.41
C GLN A 262 23.03 5.43 -5.81
N TYR A 263 22.14 5.99 -4.98
CA TYR A 263 21.07 5.21 -4.36
C TYR A 263 19.84 5.17 -5.25
N THR A 264 19.28 3.97 -5.45
CA THR A 264 18.03 3.73 -6.16
C THR A 264 16.90 3.46 -5.18
N GLY A 265 15.82 4.20 -5.28
CA GLY A 265 14.58 3.97 -4.53
C GLY A 265 13.39 4.45 -5.34
N GLY A 266 12.25 4.65 -4.71
CA GLY A 266 11.02 4.92 -5.44
C GLY A 266 10.04 5.84 -4.74
N ILE A 267 9.03 6.23 -5.53
CA ILE A 267 7.87 7.02 -5.09
C ILE A 267 6.59 6.40 -5.64
N VAL A 268 5.47 6.60 -4.96
CA VAL A 268 4.13 6.21 -5.42
C VAL A 268 3.41 7.40 -6.03
N LEU A 269 2.70 7.15 -7.13
CA LEU A 269 1.72 8.09 -7.69
C LEU A 269 0.34 7.44 -7.76
N GLN A 270 -0.68 8.18 -7.37
CA GLN A 270 -2.07 7.75 -7.35
C GLN A 270 -2.81 8.34 -8.56
N ALA A 271 -3.13 7.48 -9.54
CA ALA A 271 -3.71 7.90 -10.82
C ALA A 271 -5.20 8.33 -10.75
N TYR A 272 -5.87 8.14 -9.60
CA TYR A 272 -7.20 8.71 -9.43
C TYR A 272 -7.19 10.23 -9.17
N LEU A 273 -5.99 10.82 -8.95
CA LEU A 273 -5.80 12.25 -8.87
C LEU A 273 -5.65 12.85 -10.28
N PRO A 274 -6.37 13.93 -10.61
CA PRO A 274 -6.21 14.63 -11.89
C PRO A 274 -4.75 15.04 -12.17
N GLU A 275 -4.01 15.42 -11.12
CA GLU A 275 -2.63 15.89 -11.16
C GLU A 275 -1.58 14.80 -11.42
N ALA A 276 -1.97 13.51 -11.38
CA ALA A 276 -1.02 12.39 -11.47
C ALA A 276 -0.14 12.42 -12.71
N LEU A 277 -0.66 12.85 -13.87
CA LEU A 277 0.13 12.97 -15.09
C LEU A 277 1.15 14.12 -14.99
N ALA A 278 0.78 15.26 -14.40
CA ALA A 278 1.70 16.37 -14.19
C ALA A 278 2.81 15.97 -13.21
N ALA A 279 2.47 15.29 -12.12
CA ALA A 279 3.41 14.73 -11.15
C ALA A 279 4.36 13.71 -11.81
N MET A 280 3.87 12.82 -12.69
CA MET A 280 4.72 11.90 -13.44
C MET A 280 5.72 12.63 -14.32
N LYS A 281 5.29 13.67 -15.05
CA LYS A 281 6.17 14.50 -15.88
C LYS A 281 7.26 15.17 -15.05
N ARG A 282 6.90 15.70 -13.90
CA ARG A 282 7.84 16.30 -12.95
C ARG A 282 8.90 15.29 -12.50
N ILE A 283 8.48 14.10 -12.04
CA ILE A 283 9.40 13.06 -11.59
C ILE A 283 10.31 12.59 -12.72
N GLN A 284 9.81 12.44 -13.93
CA GLN A 284 10.63 12.06 -15.08
C GLN A 284 11.66 13.12 -15.45
N ALA A 285 11.29 14.40 -15.42
CA ALA A 285 12.23 15.50 -15.64
C ALA A 285 13.35 15.49 -14.59
N PHE A 286 12.99 15.33 -13.33
CA PHE A 286 13.94 15.18 -12.23
C PHE A 286 14.86 13.95 -12.42
N ALA A 287 14.28 12.79 -12.76
CA ALA A 287 15.03 11.55 -12.98
C ALA A 287 16.01 11.67 -14.16
N ALA A 288 15.58 12.28 -15.26
CA ALA A 288 16.41 12.52 -16.43
C ALA A 288 17.60 13.44 -16.12
N ASP A 289 17.37 14.54 -15.38
CA ASP A 289 18.43 15.42 -14.93
C ASP A 289 19.40 14.73 -13.97
N ARG A 290 18.86 13.96 -13.02
CA ARG A 290 19.66 13.14 -12.11
C ARG A 290 20.58 12.17 -12.86
N LEU A 291 20.05 11.46 -13.88
CA LEU A 291 20.85 10.56 -14.72
C LEU A 291 21.92 11.30 -15.52
N LYS A 292 21.60 12.47 -16.10
CA LYS A 292 22.59 13.30 -16.80
C LYS A 292 23.76 13.72 -15.90
N ARG A 293 23.47 13.94 -14.63
CA ARG A 293 24.49 14.26 -13.60
C ARG A 293 25.23 13.00 -13.08
N GLY A 294 24.98 11.83 -13.67
CA GLY A 294 25.60 10.54 -13.29
C GLY A 294 25.05 9.96 -11.99
N GLY A 295 23.80 10.26 -11.65
CA GLY A 295 23.08 9.65 -10.53
C GLY A 295 22.39 8.34 -10.92
N ALA A 296 21.98 7.56 -9.93
CA ALA A 296 21.23 6.31 -10.15
C ALA A 296 19.76 6.58 -10.56
N PRO A 297 19.11 5.64 -11.26
CA PRO A 297 17.70 5.76 -11.62
C PRO A 297 16.79 5.72 -10.39
N VAL A 298 15.56 6.20 -10.56
CA VAL A 298 14.48 6.10 -9.58
C VAL A 298 13.34 5.27 -10.15
N LYS A 299 12.50 4.71 -9.26
CA LYS A 299 11.35 3.91 -9.64
C LYS A 299 10.06 4.63 -9.27
N VAL A 300 9.09 4.64 -10.17
CA VAL A 300 7.73 5.10 -9.89
C VAL A 300 6.80 3.90 -9.80
N ARG A 301 6.03 3.81 -8.73
CA ARG A 301 4.94 2.85 -8.58
C ARG A 301 3.62 3.58 -8.83
N VAL A 302 3.03 3.35 -9.99
CA VAL A 302 1.72 3.90 -10.29
C VAL A 302 0.64 2.98 -9.73
N VAL A 303 -0.24 3.54 -8.92
CA VAL A 303 -1.42 2.87 -8.35
C VAL A 303 -2.67 3.63 -8.76
N LYS A 304 -3.84 3.00 -8.69
CA LYS A 304 -5.10 3.71 -8.98
C LYS A 304 -5.40 4.75 -7.92
N GLY A 305 -5.32 4.37 -6.65
CA GLY A 305 -5.53 5.19 -5.48
C GLY A 305 -6.14 4.35 -4.36
N ALA A 306 -5.84 4.71 -3.12
CA ALA A 306 -6.22 3.92 -1.94
C ALA A 306 -7.13 4.69 -0.96
N ASN A 307 -7.15 6.02 -0.99
CA ASN A 307 -7.77 6.84 0.03
C ASN A 307 -9.11 7.48 -0.36
N LEU A 308 -9.82 6.93 -1.37
CA LEU A 308 -11.06 7.50 -1.88
C LEU A 308 -12.07 7.87 -0.79
N GLN A 309 -12.26 7.01 0.20
CA GLN A 309 -13.21 7.25 1.28
C GLN A 309 -12.78 8.42 2.19
N MET A 310 -11.49 8.53 2.48
CA MET A 310 -10.95 9.65 3.28
C MET A 310 -11.05 10.96 2.51
N GLU A 311 -10.74 10.98 1.23
CA GLU A 311 -10.90 12.15 0.37
C GLU A 311 -12.38 12.61 0.30
N GLN A 312 -13.31 11.66 0.23
CA GLN A 312 -14.75 11.96 0.28
C GLN A 312 -15.18 12.55 1.63
N VAL A 313 -14.65 12.01 2.73
CA VAL A 313 -14.95 12.51 4.08
C VAL A 313 -14.40 13.92 4.27
N ASP A 314 -13.13 14.15 3.87
CA ASP A 314 -12.50 15.46 3.95
C ASP A 314 -13.26 16.50 3.12
N ALA A 315 -13.61 16.17 1.88
CA ALA A 315 -14.40 17.04 1.02
C ALA A 315 -15.76 17.38 1.66
N ALA A 316 -16.44 16.38 2.24
CA ALA A 316 -17.76 16.59 2.87
C ALA A 316 -17.70 17.42 4.17
N ILE A 317 -16.65 17.22 5.00
CA ILE A 317 -16.49 17.96 6.27
C ILE A 317 -16.19 19.44 6.00
N HIS A 318 -15.38 19.73 4.97
CA HIS A 318 -14.90 21.08 4.69
C HIS A 318 -15.68 21.80 3.59
N ASP A 319 -16.69 21.16 3.00
CA ASP A 319 -17.43 21.64 1.83
C ASP A 319 -16.49 21.99 0.65
N TRP A 320 -15.49 21.13 0.41
CA TRP A 320 -14.53 21.27 -0.67
C TRP A 320 -14.91 20.40 -1.88
N PRO A 321 -14.52 20.80 -3.08
CA PRO A 321 -14.57 19.91 -4.24
C PRO A 321 -13.79 18.61 -3.98
N LEU A 322 -14.34 17.49 -4.44
CA LEU A 322 -13.66 16.21 -4.34
C LEU A 322 -12.34 16.24 -5.15
N ALA A 323 -11.23 15.94 -4.50
CA ALA A 323 -9.90 16.01 -5.10
C ALA A 323 -9.62 14.88 -6.13
N VAL A 324 -10.38 13.79 -6.07
CA VAL A 324 -10.19 12.63 -6.96
C VAL A 324 -11.15 12.66 -8.13
N LEU A 325 -10.79 11.96 -9.20
CA LEU A 325 -11.63 11.81 -10.39
C LEU A 325 -12.98 11.16 -10.02
N PRO A 326 -14.09 11.67 -10.58
CA PRO A 326 -15.43 11.34 -10.10
C PRO A 326 -15.89 9.92 -10.41
N SER A 327 -15.23 9.25 -11.37
CA SER A 327 -15.62 7.89 -11.75
C SER A 327 -14.43 6.93 -11.87
N LYS A 328 -14.75 5.63 -11.73
CA LYS A 328 -13.78 4.58 -11.98
C LYS A 328 -13.24 4.62 -13.42
N GLN A 329 -14.08 4.93 -14.38
CA GLN A 329 -13.70 5.01 -15.80
C GLN A 329 -12.69 6.13 -16.05
N GLU A 330 -12.87 7.29 -15.43
CA GLU A 330 -11.94 8.41 -15.53
C GLU A 330 -10.62 8.08 -14.82
N SER A 331 -10.69 7.46 -13.65
CA SER A 331 -9.49 6.98 -12.95
C SER A 331 -8.72 5.94 -13.77
N ASP A 332 -9.41 4.99 -14.43
CA ASP A 332 -8.78 4.00 -15.29
C ASP A 332 -8.16 4.66 -16.54
N THR A 333 -8.82 5.67 -17.10
CA THR A 333 -8.30 6.45 -18.24
C THR A 333 -7.06 7.23 -17.87
N ASN A 334 -7.07 7.90 -16.72
CA ASN A 334 -5.91 8.64 -16.24
C ASN A 334 -4.75 7.70 -15.86
N TYR A 335 -5.04 6.56 -15.25
CA TYR A 335 -4.05 5.51 -14.99
C TYR A 335 -3.33 5.08 -16.27
N LYS A 336 -4.10 4.83 -17.34
CA LYS A 336 -3.55 4.51 -18.66
C LYS A 336 -2.67 5.63 -19.20
N ARG A 337 -3.13 6.90 -19.13
CA ARG A 337 -2.34 8.06 -19.57
C ARG A 337 -1.00 8.18 -18.83
N VAL A 338 -1.02 7.98 -17.50
CA VAL A 338 0.19 8.02 -16.68
C VAL A 338 1.15 6.91 -17.07
N LEU A 339 0.64 5.69 -17.32
CA LEU A 339 1.47 4.57 -17.77
C LEU A 339 2.03 4.74 -19.18
N GLU A 340 1.24 5.29 -20.12
CA GLU A 340 1.72 5.55 -21.48
C GLU A 340 2.83 6.61 -21.53
N TYR A 341 2.83 7.50 -20.56
CA TYR A 341 3.86 8.54 -20.44
C TYR A 341 5.11 8.02 -19.71
N SER A 342 4.97 7.04 -18.80
CA SER A 342 6.07 6.49 -18.01
C SER A 342 6.95 5.53 -18.82
#